data_41c9d32db9e21b0cd416ac7163406900
#
_entry.id   41c9d32db9e21b0cd416ac7163406900
#
_cell.length_a   1.000
_cell.length_b   1.000
_cell.length_c   1.000
_cell.angle_alpha   90.00
_cell.angle_beta   90.00
_cell.angle_gamma   90.00
#
_symmetry.space_group_name_H-M   'P 1'
#
loop_
_entity.id
_entity.type
_entity.pdbx_description
1 polymer ?
#
loop_
_entity_poly.entity_id
_entity_poly.type
_entity_poly.pdbx_seq_one_letter_code
_entity_poly.pdbx_strand_id
1 'polypeptide(L)'
;MNTLLKLKKVNLKYQTDKNTIKVLNNIDLITKKKDTISIMGESGSGKTSLVMLIGGLEKATSGKIFFQNQDITALSEDEVSEIRRKHIGIVFQSFYLIPNYTAVENVALTLELNKFKNPQQQAKELLDRFGLKNRFNNLPSQLSGGEQQRVAIARAIAMKPDLILADEPTGNLDSENSVMISNILFKYVKEEGSSLIIVTHDSKLANKAKRKIKIK
;
A
#
# COMPACT_ATOMS: atom_id res chain seq x y z
N MET A 1 20.46 -13.68 3.51
CA MET A 1 19.58 -13.39 2.36
C MET A 1 18.60 -12.29 2.75
N ASN A 2 18.44 -11.27 1.93
CA ASN A 2 17.73 -10.04 2.30
C ASN A 2 16.22 -10.11 1.98
N THR A 3 15.54 -11.20 2.43
CA THR A 3 14.10 -11.39 2.21
C THR A 3 13.32 -10.47 3.13
N LEU A 4 12.45 -9.63 2.55
CA LEU A 4 11.55 -8.74 3.29
C LEU A 4 10.21 -9.41 3.56
N LEU A 5 9.61 -9.98 2.51
CA LEU A 5 8.30 -10.63 2.57
C LEU A 5 8.37 -12.00 1.90
N LYS A 6 7.73 -13.00 2.51
CA LYS A 6 7.59 -14.34 1.92
C LYS A 6 6.22 -14.92 2.22
N LEU A 7 5.50 -15.26 1.17
CA LEU A 7 4.26 -16.03 1.22
C LEU A 7 4.60 -17.48 0.88
N LYS A 8 4.03 -18.43 1.62
CA LYS A 8 4.14 -19.87 1.39
C LYS A 8 2.75 -20.48 1.32
N LYS A 9 2.34 -20.94 0.14
CA LYS A 9 1.08 -21.66 -0.12
C LYS A 9 -0.12 -20.96 0.52
N VAL A 10 -0.18 -19.62 0.38
CA VAL A 10 -1.23 -18.81 1.00
C VAL A 10 -2.53 -18.99 0.24
N ASN A 11 -3.58 -19.25 1.00
CA ASN A 11 -4.95 -19.41 0.50
C ASN A 11 -5.88 -18.43 1.21
N LEU A 12 -6.86 -17.94 0.48
CA LEU A 12 -7.98 -17.19 1.04
C LEU A 12 -9.29 -17.74 0.49
N LYS A 13 -10.20 -18.10 1.40
CA LYS A 13 -11.52 -18.60 1.06
C LYS A 13 -12.55 -17.92 1.96
N TYR A 14 -13.66 -17.50 1.37
CA TYR A 14 -14.83 -17.04 2.10
C TYR A 14 -15.91 -18.13 2.09
N GLN A 15 -16.46 -18.39 3.24
CA GLN A 15 -17.64 -19.26 3.36
C GLN A 15 -18.91 -18.40 3.30
N THR A 16 -19.81 -18.77 2.40
CA THR A 16 -21.18 -18.27 2.36
C THR A 16 -22.11 -19.42 2.73
N ASP A 17 -23.36 -19.13 3.09
CA ASP A 17 -24.32 -20.14 3.52
C ASP A 17 -24.48 -21.32 2.55
N LYS A 18 -24.15 -21.12 1.27
CA LYS A 18 -24.34 -22.13 0.21
C LYS A 18 -23.06 -22.60 -0.47
N ASN A 19 -21.97 -21.80 -0.41
CA ASN A 19 -20.77 -22.07 -1.22
C ASN A 19 -19.48 -21.59 -0.53
N THR A 20 -18.35 -22.18 -0.91
CA THR A 20 -17.02 -21.68 -0.57
C THR A 20 -16.43 -20.98 -1.79
N ILE A 21 -16.18 -19.66 -1.65
CA ILE A 21 -15.53 -18.86 -2.69
C ILE A 21 -14.02 -18.88 -2.44
N LYS A 22 -13.26 -19.46 -3.36
CA LYS A 22 -11.79 -19.45 -3.33
C LYS A 22 -11.30 -18.18 -4.01
N VAL A 23 -10.76 -17.25 -3.26
CA VAL A 23 -10.26 -15.96 -3.76
C VAL A 23 -8.78 -16.03 -4.11
N LEU A 24 -7.98 -16.67 -3.26
CA LEU A 24 -6.57 -16.92 -3.52
C LEU A 24 -6.29 -18.41 -3.32
N ASN A 25 -5.50 -18.97 -4.23
CA ASN A 25 -5.20 -20.40 -4.20
C ASN A 25 -3.69 -20.63 -4.33
N ASN A 26 -3.09 -21.13 -3.24
CA ASN A 26 -1.72 -21.62 -3.19
C ASN A 26 -0.68 -20.57 -3.65
N ILE A 27 -0.80 -19.33 -3.17
CA ILE A 27 0.06 -18.22 -3.57
C ILE A 27 1.43 -18.35 -2.90
N ASP A 28 2.46 -18.37 -3.72
CA ASP A 28 3.86 -18.26 -3.32
C ASP A 28 4.45 -16.95 -3.85
N LEU A 29 5.08 -16.16 -2.98
CA LEU A 29 5.71 -14.89 -3.33
C LEU A 29 6.93 -14.65 -2.44
N ILE A 30 8.02 -14.20 -3.04
CA ILE A 30 9.19 -13.72 -2.30
C ILE A 30 9.52 -12.31 -2.79
N THR A 31 9.60 -11.36 -1.84
CA THR A 31 10.05 -9.99 -2.07
C THR A 31 11.32 -9.74 -1.28
N LYS A 32 12.35 -9.25 -1.92
CA LYS A 32 13.60 -8.82 -1.28
C LYS A 32 13.52 -7.35 -0.89
N LYS A 33 14.39 -6.90 0.02
CA LYS A 33 14.54 -5.47 0.30
C LYS A 33 14.90 -4.70 -0.97
N LYS A 34 14.31 -3.52 -1.17
CA LYS A 34 14.49 -2.65 -2.35
C LYS A 34 14.01 -3.26 -3.67
N ASP A 35 13.15 -4.28 -3.60
CA ASP A 35 12.53 -4.87 -4.79
C ASP A 35 11.28 -4.08 -5.20
N THR A 36 10.98 -4.07 -6.49
CA THR A 36 9.73 -3.54 -7.02
C THR A 36 9.03 -4.61 -7.83
N ILE A 37 7.81 -4.96 -7.44
CA ILE A 37 7.03 -6.04 -8.04
C ILE A 37 5.69 -5.48 -8.50
N SER A 38 5.30 -5.77 -9.73
CA SER A 38 3.92 -5.59 -10.18
C SER A 38 3.20 -6.93 -10.22
N ILE A 39 1.98 -6.94 -9.69
CA ILE A 39 1.08 -8.09 -9.71
C ILE A 39 -0.09 -7.74 -10.62
N MET A 40 -0.23 -8.48 -11.69
CA MET A 40 -1.28 -8.30 -12.68
C MET A 40 -2.27 -9.47 -12.65
N GLY A 41 -3.51 -9.20 -13.00
CA GLY A 41 -4.57 -10.21 -13.12
C GLY A 41 -5.87 -9.57 -13.57
N GLU A 42 -6.85 -10.39 -13.96
CA GLU A 42 -8.18 -9.93 -14.32
C GLU A 42 -8.92 -9.30 -13.15
N SER A 43 -9.99 -8.53 -13.41
CA SER A 43 -10.86 -8.07 -12.35
C SER A 43 -11.43 -9.28 -11.59
N GLY A 44 -11.43 -9.21 -10.25
CA GLY A 44 -11.88 -10.32 -9.42
C GLY A 44 -10.85 -11.43 -9.16
N SER A 45 -9.63 -11.35 -9.69
CA SER A 45 -8.57 -12.37 -9.45
C SER A 45 -7.94 -12.34 -8.05
N GLY A 46 -8.52 -11.59 -7.10
CA GLY A 46 -8.04 -11.55 -5.70
C GLY A 46 -6.86 -10.60 -5.44
N LYS A 47 -6.56 -9.66 -6.35
CA LYS A 47 -5.44 -8.72 -6.22
C LYS A 47 -5.52 -7.87 -4.95
N THR A 48 -6.65 -7.21 -4.74
CA THR A 48 -6.93 -6.42 -3.53
C THR A 48 -6.85 -7.28 -2.27
N SER A 49 -7.41 -8.50 -2.32
CA SER A 49 -7.35 -9.45 -1.20
C SER A 49 -5.90 -9.85 -0.87
N LEU A 50 -5.05 -9.98 -1.88
CA LEU A 50 -3.62 -10.24 -1.67
C LEU A 50 -2.94 -9.05 -0.97
N VAL A 51 -3.27 -7.81 -1.36
CA VAL A 51 -2.78 -6.60 -0.67
C VAL A 51 -3.25 -6.56 0.77
N MET A 52 -4.53 -6.88 1.03
CA MET A 52 -5.10 -6.95 2.38
C MET A 52 -4.40 -8.00 3.25
N LEU A 53 -4.13 -9.19 2.72
CA LEU A 53 -3.39 -10.25 3.42
C LEU A 53 -1.96 -9.84 3.76
N ILE A 54 -1.24 -9.28 2.79
CA ILE A 54 0.15 -8.83 3.01
C ILE A 54 0.19 -7.67 4.01
N GLY A 55 -0.80 -6.78 3.92
CA GLY A 55 -0.97 -5.64 4.85
C GLY A 55 -1.47 -6.04 6.24
N GLY A 56 -1.80 -7.31 6.46
CA GLY A 56 -2.38 -7.78 7.74
C GLY A 56 -3.74 -7.19 8.05
N LEU A 57 -4.51 -6.82 7.03
CA LEU A 57 -5.89 -6.35 7.13
C LEU A 57 -6.90 -7.49 6.96
N GLU A 58 -6.43 -8.64 6.50
CA GLU A 58 -7.18 -9.87 6.31
C GLU A 58 -6.34 -11.05 6.79
N LYS A 59 -6.98 -12.12 7.25
CA LYS A 59 -6.31 -13.36 7.70
C LYS A 59 -6.35 -14.41 6.62
N ALA A 60 -5.21 -15.05 6.35
CA ALA A 60 -5.15 -16.18 5.43
C ALA A 60 -5.95 -17.38 5.99
N THR A 61 -6.71 -18.05 5.12
CA THR A 61 -7.39 -19.30 5.50
C THR A 61 -6.39 -20.42 5.76
N SER A 62 -5.29 -20.46 5.03
CA SER A 62 -4.16 -21.39 5.24
C SER A 62 -2.91 -20.87 4.54
N GLY A 63 -1.78 -21.50 4.82
CA GLY A 63 -0.46 -21.06 4.39
C GLY A 63 0.21 -20.17 5.42
N LYS A 64 1.34 -19.57 5.06
CA LYS A 64 2.14 -18.73 5.96
C LYS A 64 2.63 -17.47 5.27
N ILE A 65 2.62 -16.36 6.01
CA ILE A 65 3.15 -15.07 5.58
C ILE A 65 4.26 -14.69 6.55
N PHE A 66 5.46 -14.49 6.02
CA PHE A 66 6.61 -14.04 6.79
C PHE A 66 6.97 -12.61 6.38
N PHE A 67 7.06 -11.72 7.36
CA PHE A 67 7.59 -10.37 7.18
C PHE A 67 8.87 -10.23 8.01
N GLN A 68 9.97 -9.83 7.38
CA GLN A 68 11.30 -9.76 8.01
C GLN A 68 11.68 -11.05 8.79
N ASN A 69 11.37 -12.22 8.20
CA ASN A 69 11.53 -13.58 8.76
C ASN A 69 10.60 -13.93 9.94
N GLN A 70 9.74 -13.04 10.40
CA GLN A 70 8.71 -13.32 11.41
C GLN A 70 7.45 -13.86 10.74
N ASP A 71 6.92 -14.98 11.23
CA ASP A 71 5.63 -15.54 10.78
C ASP A 71 4.49 -14.68 11.34
N ILE A 72 3.92 -13.80 10.50
CA ILE A 72 2.85 -12.88 10.91
C ILE A 72 1.47 -13.56 10.93
N THR A 73 1.32 -14.76 10.36
CA THR A 73 0.05 -15.50 10.40
C THR A 73 -0.27 -16.07 11.77
N ALA A 74 0.74 -16.23 12.62
CA ALA A 74 0.59 -16.75 13.97
C ALA A 74 0.42 -15.65 15.04
N LEU A 75 0.55 -14.39 14.66
CA LEU A 75 0.48 -13.24 15.57
C LEU A 75 -0.97 -12.84 15.84
N SER A 76 -1.16 -12.17 16.99
CA SER A 76 -2.40 -11.47 17.31
C SER A 76 -2.63 -10.28 16.39
N GLU A 77 -3.86 -9.78 16.35
CA GLU A 77 -4.22 -8.61 15.53
C GLU A 77 -3.47 -7.35 15.97
N ASP A 78 -3.25 -7.17 17.25
CA ASP A 78 -2.48 -6.04 17.80
C ASP A 78 -1.02 -6.07 17.35
N GLU A 79 -0.38 -7.25 17.39
CA GLU A 79 1.00 -7.41 16.94
C GLU A 79 1.13 -7.17 15.43
N VAL A 80 0.21 -7.68 14.62
CA VAL A 80 0.18 -7.44 13.17
C VAL A 80 -0.08 -5.96 12.88
N SER A 81 -0.98 -5.32 13.64
CA SER A 81 -1.25 -3.89 13.52
C SER A 81 -0.03 -3.04 13.84
N GLU A 82 0.79 -3.45 14.82
CA GLU A 82 2.04 -2.76 15.15
C GLU A 82 3.08 -2.87 14.02
N ILE A 83 3.23 -4.07 13.43
CA ILE A 83 4.09 -4.28 12.26
C ILE A 83 3.61 -3.42 11.09
N ARG A 84 2.31 -3.45 10.78
CA ARG A 84 1.73 -2.64 9.72
C ARG A 84 2.01 -1.16 9.94
N ARG A 85 1.71 -0.65 11.12
CA ARG A 85 1.87 0.75 11.47
C ARG A 85 3.29 1.27 11.28
N LYS A 86 4.31 0.43 11.56
CA LYS A 86 5.73 0.84 11.50
C LYS A 86 6.39 0.57 10.15
N HIS A 87 6.00 -0.52 9.49
CA HIS A 87 6.79 -1.07 8.39
C HIS A 87 6.06 -1.18 7.06
N ILE A 88 4.73 -1.00 7.03
CA ILE A 88 3.94 -1.19 5.80
C ILE A 88 3.11 0.06 5.52
N GLY A 89 3.34 0.69 4.39
CA GLY A 89 2.47 1.75 3.87
C GLY A 89 1.50 1.18 2.84
N ILE A 90 0.22 1.53 2.92
CA ILE A 90 -0.79 1.04 1.97
C ILE A 90 -1.43 2.21 1.25
N VAL A 91 -1.45 2.14 -0.08
CA VAL A 91 -2.09 3.09 -0.99
C VAL A 91 -3.21 2.37 -1.71
N PHE A 92 -4.43 2.86 -1.59
CA PHE A 92 -5.61 2.29 -2.23
C PHE A 92 -6.09 3.15 -3.40
N GLN A 93 -6.85 2.53 -4.29
CA GLN A 93 -7.52 3.21 -5.40
C GLN A 93 -8.53 4.27 -4.92
N SER A 94 -9.23 4.02 -3.81
CA SER A 94 -10.27 4.91 -3.26
C SER A 94 -9.74 5.92 -2.23
N PHE A 95 -8.44 6.16 -2.19
CA PHE A 95 -7.73 7.12 -1.31
C PHE A 95 -7.93 6.88 0.19
N TYR A 96 -9.12 6.58 0.66
CA TYR A 96 -9.52 6.41 2.08
C TYR A 96 -9.00 7.53 2.98
N LEU A 97 -9.11 8.78 2.53
CA LEU A 97 -8.84 9.94 3.36
C LEU A 97 -9.97 10.13 4.38
N ILE A 98 -9.61 10.59 5.57
CA ILE A 98 -10.58 10.93 6.60
C ILE A 98 -11.27 12.23 6.17
N PRO A 99 -12.60 12.23 5.92
CA PRO A 99 -13.26 13.32 5.21
C PRO A 99 -13.29 14.64 5.98
N ASN A 100 -13.25 14.57 7.31
CA ASN A 100 -13.28 15.75 8.21
C ASN A 100 -11.88 16.22 8.62
N TYR A 101 -10.83 15.62 8.07
CA TYR A 101 -9.43 16.00 8.29
C TYR A 101 -8.91 16.70 7.05
N THR A 102 -8.17 17.78 7.26
CA THR A 102 -7.42 18.45 6.20
C THR A 102 -6.33 17.54 5.60
N ALA A 103 -5.73 17.95 4.49
CA ALA A 103 -4.63 17.21 3.89
C ALA A 103 -3.47 16.98 4.88
N VAL A 104 -3.10 18.03 5.64
CA VAL A 104 -2.03 17.93 6.63
C VAL A 104 -2.41 17.02 7.80
N GLU A 105 -3.64 17.08 8.29
CA GLU A 105 -4.11 16.23 9.39
C GLU A 105 -4.20 14.76 8.98
N ASN A 106 -4.62 14.47 7.74
CA ASN A 106 -4.61 13.10 7.21
C ASN A 106 -3.21 12.47 7.23
N VAL A 107 -2.18 13.24 6.95
CA VAL A 107 -0.78 12.76 6.97
C VAL A 107 -0.23 12.76 8.39
N ALA A 108 -0.47 13.83 9.18
CA ALA A 108 0.02 13.99 10.53
C ALA A 108 -0.48 12.89 11.47
N LEU A 109 -1.71 12.42 11.30
CA LEU A 109 -2.29 11.35 12.12
C LEU A 109 -1.38 10.12 12.21
N THR A 110 -0.79 9.72 11.09
CA THR A 110 0.13 8.57 11.07
C THR A 110 1.36 8.81 11.96
N LEU A 111 1.88 10.02 11.95
CA LEU A 111 3.03 10.43 12.77
C LEU A 111 2.66 10.57 14.25
N GLU A 112 1.47 11.11 14.54
CA GLU A 112 0.92 11.27 15.89
C GLU A 112 0.72 9.92 16.58
N LEU A 113 0.11 8.97 15.90
CA LEU A 113 -0.07 7.59 16.38
C LEU A 113 1.26 6.90 16.71
N ASN A 114 2.34 7.32 16.07
CA ASN A 114 3.70 6.85 16.33
C ASN A 114 4.52 7.76 17.24
N LYS A 115 3.89 8.75 17.88
CA LYS A 115 4.49 9.67 18.88
C LYS A 115 5.69 10.46 18.33
N PHE A 116 5.67 10.81 17.04
CA PHE A 116 6.69 11.67 16.45
C PHE A 116 6.60 13.09 16.99
N LYS A 117 7.75 13.75 17.12
CA LYS A 117 7.81 15.17 17.45
C LYS A 117 7.40 16.01 16.23
N ASN A 118 6.60 17.06 16.47
CA ASN A 118 6.16 18.00 15.44
C ASN A 118 5.50 17.34 14.21
N PRO A 119 4.48 16.46 14.40
CA PRO A 119 3.88 15.68 13.32
C PRO A 119 3.29 16.56 12.20
N GLN A 120 2.66 17.68 12.56
CA GLN A 120 2.11 18.66 11.62
C GLN A 120 3.19 19.26 10.71
N GLN A 121 4.34 19.62 11.26
CA GLN A 121 5.43 20.19 10.49
C GLN A 121 6.02 19.16 9.50
N GLN A 122 6.25 17.94 9.96
CA GLN A 122 6.73 16.85 9.09
C GLN A 122 5.72 16.50 7.99
N ALA A 123 4.42 16.51 8.31
CA ALA A 123 3.37 16.30 7.32
C ALA A 123 3.37 17.40 6.25
N LYS A 124 3.55 18.67 6.62
CA LYS A 124 3.66 19.79 5.68
C LYS A 124 4.86 19.64 4.75
N GLU A 125 6.03 19.30 5.29
CA GLU A 125 7.25 19.06 4.49
C GLU A 125 7.05 17.94 3.48
N LEU A 126 6.39 16.86 3.89
CA LEU A 126 6.10 15.73 3.01
C LEU A 126 5.09 16.11 1.91
N LEU A 127 4.04 16.82 2.25
CA LEU A 127 3.05 17.32 1.29
C LEU A 127 3.66 18.32 0.29
N ASP A 128 4.57 19.19 0.75
CA ASP A 128 5.30 20.13 -0.12
C ASP A 128 6.14 19.39 -1.16
N ARG A 129 6.86 18.33 -0.76
CA ARG A 129 7.59 17.43 -1.68
C ARG A 129 6.69 16.84 -2.78
N PHE A 130 5.39 16.74 -2.53
CA PHE A 130 4.40 16.22 -3.49
C PHE A 130 3.61 17.30 -4.21
N GLY A 131 4.07 18.57 -4.14
CA GLY A 131 3.47 19.70 -4.84
C GLY A 131 2.11 20.12 -4.25
N LEU A 132 1.90 19.87 -2.95
CA LEU A 132 0.66 20.21 -2.24
C LEU A 132 0.82 21.36 -1.24
N LYS A 133 1.85 22.21 -1.41
CA LYS A 133 2.13 23.35 -0.52
C LYS A 133 0.91 24.25 -0.27
N ASN A 134 0.13 24.51 -1.30
CA ASN A 134 -1.05 25.37 -1.22
C ASN A 134 -2.34 24.60 -0.85
N ARG A 135 -2.24 23.35 -0.41
CA ARG A 135 -3.37 22.45 -0.13
C ARG A 135 -3.40 21.92 1.31
N PHE A 136 -2.49 22.35 2.16
CA PHE A 136 -2.35 21.82 3.54
C PHE A 136 -3.67 21.80 4.31
N ASN A 137 -4.43 22.88 4.22
CA ASN A 137 -5.65 23.09 4.98
C ASN A 137 -6.94 22.70 4.23
N ASN A 138 -6.82 22.14 3.02
CA ASN A 138 -7.97 21.70 2.25
C ASN A 138 -8.50 20.36 2.79
N LEU A 139 -9.82 20.24 2.88
CA LEU A 139 -10.50 18.97 3.13
C LEU A 139 -10.46 18.10 1.86
N PRO A 140 -10.59 16.76 1.97
CA PRO A 140 -10.63 15.87 0.81
C PRO A 140 -11.64 16.29 -0.27
N SER A 141 -12.81 16.77 0.12
CA SER A 141 -13.85 17.26 -0.81
C SER A 141 -13.45 18.49 -1.64
N GLN A 142 -12.39 19.18 -1.22
CA GLN A 142 -11.84 20.37 -1.90
C GLN A 142 -10.62 20.06 -2.77
N LEU A 143 -10.22 18.78 -2.84
CA LEU A 143 -9.05 18.31 -3.58
C LEU A 143 -9.49 17.54 -4.83
N SER A 144 -8.75 17.73 -5.93
CA SER A 144 -8.92 16.87 -7.10
C SER A 144 -8.52 15.41 -6.79
N GLY A 145 -8.95 14.44 -7.61
CA GLY A 145 -8.60 13.04 -7.42
C GLY A 145 -7.09 12.81 -7.35
N GLY A 146 -6.32 13.48 -8.23
CA GLY A 146 -4.86 13.41 -8.20
C GLY A 146 -4.24 14.04 -6.94
N GLU A 147 -4.81 15.14 -6.41
CA GLU A 147 -4.39 15.73 -5.14
C GLU A 147 -4.71 14.82 -3.96
N GLN A 148 -5.91 14.22 -3.93
CA GLN A 148 -6.28 13.24 -2.90
C GLN A 148 -5.36 12.03 -2.90
N GLN A 149 -5.00 11.51 -4.07
CA GLN A 149 -4.06 10.38 -4.18
C GLN A 149 -2.66 10.76 -3.69
N ARG A 150 -2.18 11.97 -3.97
CA ARG A 150 -0.90 12.45 -3.42
C ARG A 150 -0.93 12.57 -1.90
N VAL A 151 -2.03 13.02 -1.30
CA VAL A 151 -2.22 13.02 0.16
C VAL A 151 -2.22 11.59 0.70
N ALA A 152 -2.93 10.65 0.06
CA ALA A 152 -2.97 9.24 0.47
C ALA A 152 -1.58 8.59 0.41
N ILE A 153 -0.79 8.88 -0.62
CA ILE A 153 0.60 8.41 -0.73
C ILE A 153 1.45 9.03 0.38
N ALA A 154 1.36 10.35 0.60
CA ALA A 154 2.09 11.03 1.67
C ALA A 154 1.80 10.39 3.04
N ARG A 155 0.52 10.11 3.33
CA ARG A 155 0.11 9.40 4.54
C ARG A 155 0.73 8.01 4.64
N ALA A 156 0.70 7.24 3.56
CA ALA A 156 1.23 5.87 3.53
C ALA A 156 2.74 5.78 3.76
N ILE A 157 3.49 6.81 3.34
CA ILE A 157 4.95 6.83 3.44
C ILE A 157 5.49 7.69 4.58
N ALA A 158 4.62 8.33 5.36
CA ALA A 158 5.03 9.25 6.45
C ALA A 158 5.97 8.58 7.47
N MET A 159 5.79 7.27 7.70
CA MET A 159 6.62 6.46 8.59
C MET A 159 7.89 5.89 7.93
N LYS A 160 8.17 6.22 6.67
CA LYS A 160 9.26 5.62 5.88
C LYS A 160 9.24 4.10 5.90
N PRO A 161 8.14 3.47 5.47
CA PRO A 161 7.93 2.04 5.58
C PRO A 161 8.96 1.22 4.78
N ASP A 162 9.27 0.00 5.24
CA ASP A 162 10.10 -0.95 4.50
C ASP A 162 9.41 -1.48 3.24
N LEU A 163 8.06 -1.57 3.29
CA LEU A 163 7.21 -2.07 2.20
C LEU A 163 6.07 -1.10 1.91
N ILE A 164 5.90 -0.74 0.65
CA ILE A 164 4.73 -0.04 0.15
C ILE A 164 3.88 -1.02 -0.65
N LEU A 165 2.61 -1.10 -0.31
CA LEU A 165 1.58 -1.82 -1.05
C LEU A 165 0.71 -0.80 -1.77
N ALA A 166 0.56 -0.93 -3.08
CA ALA A 166 -0.25 -0.02 -3.86
C ALA A 166 -1.29 -0.83 -4.66
N ASP A 167 -2.57 -0.67 -4.28
CA ASP A 167 -3.70 -1.32 -4.94
C ASP A 167 -4.34 -0.35 -5.93
N GLU A 168 -4.13 -0.59 -7.22
CA GLU A 168 -4.62 0.22 -8.33
C GLU A 168 -4.41 1.74 -8.10
N PRO A 169 -3.18 2.21 -7.78
CA PRO A 169 -2.94 3.56 -7.29
C PRO A 169 -3.25 4.66 -8.31
N THR A 170 -3.53 4.30 -9.54
CA THR A 170 -3.86 5.22 -10.65
C THR A 170 -5.23 4.96 -11.26
N GLY A 171 -5.99 3.98 -10.74
CA GLY A 171 -7.21 3.49 -11.39
C GLY A 171 -8.35 4.49 -11.50
N ASN A 172 -8.39 5.51 -10.65
CA ASN A 172 -9.42 6.57 -10.64
C ASN A 172 -8.90 7.91 -11.18
N LEU A 173 -7.76 7.92 -11.88
CA LEU A 173 -7.10 9.15 -12.32
C LEU A 173 -7.05 9.26 -13.84
N ASP A 174 -7.02 10.49 -14.33
CA ASP A 174 -6.70 10.77 -15.72
C ASP A 174 -5.24 10.38 -16.06
N SER A 175 -4.90 10.41 -17.34
CA SER A 175 -3.58 9.95 -17.82
C SER A 175 -2.42 10.77 -17.29
N GLU A 176 -2.58 12.09 -17.11
CA GLU A 176 -1.52 12.98 -16.62
C GLU A 176 -1.24 12.72 -15.14
N ASN A 177 -2.29 12.70 -14.31
CA ASN A 177 -2.17 12.37 -12.90
C ASN A 177 -1.64 10.93 -12.69
N SER A 178 -2.05 9.97 -13.53
CA SER A 178 -1.53 8.59 -13.49
C SER A 178 -0.02 8.51 -13.68
N VAL A 179 0.51 9.24 -14.66
CA VAL A 179 1.97 9.35 -14.88
C VAL A 179 2.65 10.00 -13.69
N MET A 180 2.09 11.10 -13.16
CA MET A 180 2.63 11.80 -12.01
C MET A 180 2.70 10.91 -10.77
N ILE A 181 1.59 10.24 -10.41
CA ILE A 181 1.51 9.33 -9.25
C ILE A 181 2.51 8.18 -9.38
N SER A 182 2.58 7.58 -10.57
CA SER A 182 3.55 6.54 -10.87
C SER A 182 4.99 7.05 -10.61
N ASN A 183 5.35 8.21 -11.13
CA ASN A 183 6.68 8.78 -10.95
C ASN A 183 7.00 9.07 -9.47
N ILE A 184 6.04 9.60 -8.72
CA ILE A 184 6.17 9.84 -7.27
C ILE A 184 6.50 8.55 -6.54
N LEU A 185 5.72 7.47 -6.76
CA LEU A 185 5.92 6.20 -6.08
C LEU A 185 7.30 5.58 -6.39
N PHE A 186 7.67 5.48 -7.67
CA PHE A 186 8.94 4.86 -8.06
C PHE A 186 10.15 5.71 -7.66
N LYS A 187 10.06 7.05 -7.73
CA LYS A 187 11.09 7.96 -7.26
C LYS A 187 11.32 7.79 -5.77
N TYR A 188 10.24 7.83 -4.96
CA TYR A 188 10.31 7.64 -3.51
C TYR A 188 10.98 6.31 -3.14
N VAL A 189 10.53 5.22 -3.73
CA VAL A 189 11.08 3.88 -3.47
C VAL A 189 12.58 3.79 -3.78
N LYS A 190 13.01 4.45 -4.86
CA LYS A 190 14.43 4.52 -5.23
C LYS A 190 15.25 5.34 -4.25
N GLU A 191 14.72 6.48 -3.80
CA GLU A 191 15.42 7.42 -2.90
C GLU A 191 15.51 6.89 -1.47
N GLU A 192 14.40 6.39 -0.91
CA GLU A 192 14.33 5.93 0.49
C GLU A 192 14.72 4.44 0.66
N GLY A 193 14.82 3.70 -0.43
CA GLY A 193 15.20 2.28 -0.40
C GLY A 193 14.10 1.34 0.10
N SER A 194 12.85 1.77 0.10
CA SER A 194 11.70 0.91 0.39
C SER A 194 11.50 -0.15 -0.70
N SER A 195 10.73 -1.19 -0.41
CA SER A 195 10.24 -2.13 -1.41
C SER A 195 8.83 -1.75 -1.84
N LEU A 196 8.42 -2.13 -3.05
CA LEU A 196 7.12 -1.78 -3.61
C LEU A 196 6.45 -3.00 -4.23
N ILE A 197 5.22 -3.26 -3.83
CA ILE A 197 4.33 -4.18 -4.52
C ILE A 197 3.15 -3.37 -5.06
N ILE A 198 3.01 -3.33 -6.39
CA ILE A 198 1.89 -2.69 -7.07
C ILE A 198 0.99 -3.76 -7.64
N VAL A 199 -0.28 -3.66 -7.32
CA VAL A 199 -1.34 -4.43 -7.97
C VAL A 199 -2.01 -3.51 -8.99
N THR A 200 -2.05 -3.92 -10.24
CA THR A 200 -2.66 -3.11 -11.29
C THR A 200 -3.03 -3.91 -12.53
N HIS A 201 -4.01 -3.41 -13.28
CA HIS A 201 -4.32 -3.85 -14.64
C HIS A 201 -3.65 -2.96 -15.70
N ASP A 202 -3.08 -1.81 -15.31
CA ASP A 202 -2.35 -0.93 -16.22
C ASP A 202 -0.96 -1.49 -16.53
N SER A 203 -0.77 -1.90 -17.79
CA SER A 203 0.50 -2.44 -18.27
C SER A 203 1.65 -1.42 -18.26
N LYS A 204 1.36 -0.12 -18.45
CA LYS A 204 2.37 0.94 -18.42
C LYS A 204 2.94 1.09 -17.00
N LEU A 205 2.07 1.12 -16.01
CA LEU A 205 2.46 1.15 -14.61
C LEU A 205 3.23 -0.13 -14.22
N ALA A 206 2.70 -1.30 -14.58
CA ALA A 206 3.32 -2.59 -14.30
C ALA A 206 4.73 -2.72 -14.91
N ASN A 207 4.97 -2.13 -16.09
CA ASN A 207 6.26 -2.17 -16.78
C ASN A 207 7.39 -1.40 -16.08
N LYS A 208 7.08 -0.51 -15.15
CA LYS A 208 8.09 0.21 -14.34
C LYS A 208 8.69 -0.64 -13.22
N ALA A 209 8.01 -1.72 -12.81
CA ALA A 209 8.52 -2.62 -11.79
C ALA A 209 9.62 -3.54 -12.34
N LYS A 210 10.60 -3.89 -11.49
CA LYS A 210 11.70 -4.80 -11.84
C LYS A 210 11.21 -6.23 -12.12
N ARG A 211 10.13 -6.64 -11.44
CA ARG A 211 9.56 -7.98 -11.57
C ARG A 211 8.05 -7.89 -11.82
N LYS A 212 7.56 -8.77 -12.66
CA LYS A 212 6.12 -8.88 -12.97
C LYS A 212 5.64 -10.26 -12.63
N ILE A 213 4.51 -10.35 -11.98
CA ILE A 213 3.83 -11.59 -11.58
C ILE A 213 2.41 -11.51 -12.09
N LYS A 214 1.90 -12.61 -12.61
CA LYS A 214 0.48 -12.71 -13.00
C LYS A 214 -0.20 -13.68 -12.05
N ILE A 215 -1.31 -13.23 -11.43
CA ILE A 215 -2.22 -14.10 -10.69
C ILE A 215 -3.45 -14.41 -11.56
N LYS A 216 -3.93 -15.64 -11.41
CA LYS A 216 -5.08 -16.16 -12.18
C LYS A 216 -6.29 -16.29 -11.27
#